data_757f2201be4c558b6d4882c645cf049a
#
_entry.id   757f2201be4c558b6d4882c645cf049a
#
_cell.length_a   1.000
_cell.length_b   1.000
_cell.length_c   1.000
_cell.angle_alpha   90.00
_cell.angle_beta   90.00
_cell.angle_gamma   90.00
#
_symmetry.space_group_name_H-M   'P 1'
#
loop_
_entity.id
_entity.type
_entity.pdbx_description
1 polymer ?
#
loop_
_entity_poly.entity_id
_entity_poly.type
_entity_poly.pdbx_seq_one_letter_code
_entity_poly.pdbx_strand_id
1 'polypeptide(L)'
;AGQQRNLERSLKCRVISRTELILTIFADRARTYEGQLQVELAQLKHAQTRLDRGWTHLDRQKGGIGLRGAGETQLELDQRMLGERIKATERKLQQVGKRRALGRRRRERSKTPTVSLVGYTNAGKSTLFNRMTTADVLSEDKLFATLDPTMRRLQIDGVGEVVLADTVGFISRLPHSLIEAFKATLEEVAGADLLLHVVDGASPGADARISEVNSVLDEIGALEIPTVLVLNKMDLAEDNGGEPFEARGVKVSALTGEGLSELKQAIADALGVTAPTEVLIAPEDGRTRAWLYQLGAVLEEHTAEDGRIAMRLRADPVLIERLQALPTVLLQPAEPVHKLSPLAN
;
A
#
# COMPACT_ATOMS: atom_id res chain seq x y z
N ALA A 1 11.06 10.85 -29.82
CA ALA A 1 10.18 11.18 -30.97
C ALA A 1 10.82 10.80 -32.32
N GLY A 2 12.09 11.22 -32.63
CA GLY A 2 12.72 10.93 -33.92
C GLY A 2 12.92 9.43 -34.19
N GLN A 3 13.46 8.70 -33.22
CA GLN A 3 13.68 7.24 -33.33
C GLN A 3 12.37 6.49 -33.53
N GLN A 4 11.32 6.86 -32.81
CA GLN A 4 10.00 6.24 -32.93
C GLN A 4 9.42 6.41 -34.33
N ARG A 5 9.48 7.61 -34.89
CA ARG A 5 9.03 7.90 -36.25
C ARG A 5 9.81 7.11 -37.31
N ASN A 6 11.14 6.99 -37.12
CA ASN A 6 11.97 6.19 -38.04
C ASN A 6 11.61 4.71 -37.98
N LEU A 7 11.36 4.17 -36.77
CA LEU A 7 10.89 2.79 -36.60
C LEU A 7 9.51 2.59 -37.22
N GLU A 8 8.55 3.51 -37.01
CA GLU A 8 7.21 3.44 -37.61
C GLU A 8 7.27 3.40 -39.14
N ARG A 9 8.15 4.23 -39.72
CA ARG A 9 8.34 4.23 -41.19
C ARG A 9 8.95 2.91 -41.69
N SER A 10 9.92 2.37 -40.95
CA SER A 10 10.60 1.13 -41.32
C SER A 10 9.70 -0.09 -41.12
N LEU A 11 8.98 -0.17 -40.03
CA LEU A 11 8.14 -1.32 -39.63
C LEU A 11 6.72 -1.23 -40.20
N LYS A 12 6.29 -0.09 -40.75
CA LYS A 12 4.96 0.23 -41.24
C LYS A 12 3.84 -0.09 -40.22
N CYS A 13 4.13 0.05 -38.96
CA CYS A 13 3.20 -0.14 -37.86
C CYS A 13 3.39 0.96 -36.82
N ARG A 14 2.36 1.17 -35.98
CA ARG A 14 2.45 2.10 -34.85
C ARG A 14 3.46 1.58 -33.82
N VAL A 15 4.40 2.44 -33.41
CA VAL A 15 5.38 2.16 -32.37
C VAL A 15 5.04 2.98 -31.13
N ILE A 16 4.85 2.32 -30.00
CA ILE A 16 4.58 2.96 -28.70
C ILE A 16 5.77 2.83 -27.78
N SER A 17 6.02 3.83 -26.98
CA SER A 17 7.05 3.78 -25.96
C SER A 17 6.59 2.95 -24.75
N ARG A 18 7.54 2.47 -23.93
CA ARG A 18 7.22 1.77 -22.70
C ARG A 18 6.29 2.60 -21.80
N THR A 19 6.56 3.90 -21.64
CA THR A 19 5.72 4.82 -20.86
C THR A 19 4.31 4.91 -21.41
N GLU A 20 4.16 4.98 -22.75
CA GLU A 20 2.86 5.03 -23.42
C GLU A 20 2.07 3.72 -23.23
N LEU A 21 2.77 2.57 -23.28
CA LEU A 21 2.17 1.27 -22.98
C LEU A 21 1.66 1.19 -21.53
N ILE A 22 2.48 1.62 -20.57
CA ILE A 22 2.09 1.63 -19.15
C ILE A 22 0.85 2.53 -18.95
N LEU A 23 0.84 3.73 -19.53
CA LEU A 23 -0.29 4.65 -19.43
C LEU A 23 -1.57 4.08 -20.07
N THR A 24 -1.44 3.31 -21.15
CA THR A 24 -2.57 2.61 -21.77
C THR A 24 -3.12 1.53 -20.85
N ILE A 25 -2.24 0.70 -20.25
CA ILE A 25 -2.66 -0.32 -19.30
C ILE A 25 -3.34 0.33 -18.10
N PHE A 26 -2.82 1.45 -17.59
CA PHE A 26 -3.42 2.18 -16.49
C PHE A 26 -4.80 2.75 -16.84
N ALA A 27 -4.98 3.25 -18.07
CA ALA A 27 -6.28 3.74 -18.53
C ALA A 27 -7.35 2.63 -18.54
N ASP A 28 -6.95 1.43 -18.93
CA ASP A 28 -7.85 0.26 -18.93
C ASP A 28 -8.16 -0.25 -17.50
N ARG A 29 -7.29 0.02 -16.53
CA ARG A 29 -7.41 -0.46 -15.15
C ARG A 29 -8.04 0.55 -14.19
N ALA A 30 -8.00 1.84 -14.50
CA ALA A 30 -8.58 2.89 -13.66
C ALA A 30 -10.11 2.77 -13.61
N ARG A 31 -10.64 2.31 -12.49
CA ARG A 31 -12.08 2.14 -12.26
C ARG A 31 -12.68 3.27 -11.45
N THR A 32 -11.88 3.83 -10.53
CA THR A 32 -12.35 4.95 -9.70
C THR A 32 -12.22 6.27 -10.45
N TYR A 33 -13.09 7.22 -10.10
CA TYR A 33 -13.02 8.59 -10.63
C TYR A 33 -11.65 9.23 -10.39
N GLU A 34 -11.03 8.95 -9.24
CA GLU A 34 -9.71 9.45 -8.91
C GLU A 34 -8.63 8.81 -9.78
N GLY A 35 -8.61 7.47 -9.89
CA GLY A 35 -7.66 6.77 -10.75
C GLY A 35 -7.76 7.22 -12.20
N GLN A 36 -8.97 7.44 -12.72
CA GLN A 36 -9.18 7.99 -14.06
C GLN A 36 -8.56 9.39 -14.23
N LEU A 37 -8.75 10.28 -13.24
CA LEU A 37 -8.14 11.61 -13.25
C LEU A 37 -6.61 11.56 -13.17
N GLN A 38 -6.06 10.65 -12.37
CA GLN A 38 -4.61 10.46 -12.25
C GLN A 38 -4.00 9.99 -13.57
N VAL A 39 -4.63 9.01 -14.22
CA VAL A 39 -4.20 8.52 -15.53
C VAL A 39 -4.35 9.61 -16.59
N GLU A 40 -5.47 10.34 -16.61
CA GLU A 40 -5.67 11.47 -17.53
C GLU A 40 -4.56 12.51 -17.35
N LEU A 41 -4.23 12.88 -16.11
CA LEU A 41 -3.17 13.84 -15.82
C LEU A 41 -1.81 13.34 -16.32
N ALA A 42 -1.48 12.07 -16.09
CA ALA A 42 -0.25 11.46 -16.57
C ALA A 42 -0.16 11.45 -18.10
N GLN A 43 -1.26 11.11 -18.78
CA GLN A 43 -1.34 11.13 -20.24
C GLN A 43 -1.16 12.54 -20.80
N LEU A 44 -1.80 13.54 -20.18
CA LEU A 44 -1.69 14.95 -20.59
C LEU A 44 -0.25 15.47 -20.41
N LYS A 45 0.38 15.22 -19.26
CA LYS A 45 1.78 15.58 -19.00
C LYS A 45 2.73 14.89 -19.99
N HIS A 46 2.51 13.60 -20.27
CA HIS A 46 3.28 12.86 -21.26
C HIS A 46 3.10 13.44 -22.67
N ALA A 47 1.86 13.78 -23.07
CA ALA A 47 1.58 14.43 -24.36
C ALA A 47 2.26 15.80 -24.47
N GLN A 48 2.28 16.60 -23.39
CA GLN A 48 2.96 17.89 -23.34
C GLN A 48 4.45 17.75 -23.63
N THR A 49 5.15 16.81 -22.97
CA THR A 49 6.58 16.59 -23.24
C THR A 49 6.87 16.12 -24.66
N ARG A 50 5.90 15.54 -25.34
CA ARG A 50 6.05 15.10 -26.73
C ARG A 50 5.78 16.23 -27.74
N LEU A 51 4.86 17.13 -27.44
CA LEU A 51 4.63 18.33 -28.24
C LEU A 51 5.90 19.18 -28.31
N ASP A 52 6.55 19.45 -27.18
CA ASP A 52 7.77 20.25 -27.12
C ASP A 52 8.92 19.63 -27.97
N ARG A 53 9.01 18.31 -28.02
CA ARG A 53 10.04 17.60 -28.78
C ARG A 53 9.68 17.26 -30.24
N GLY A 54 8.41 17.29 -30.58
CA GLY A 54 7.91 16.88 -31.91
C GLY A 54 8.05 17.97 -32.96
N TRP A 55 8.03 19.21 -32.56
CA TRP A 55 7.89 20.37 -33.45
C TRP A 55 9.22 21.08 -33.80
N THR A 56 10.33 20.71 -33.20
CA THR A 56 11.67 21.29 -33.50
C THR A 56 12.09 21.14 -35.00
N HIS A 57 11.35 20.35 -35.78
CA HIS A 57 11.60 20.21 -37.23
C HIS A 57 10.86 21.21 -38.09
N LEU A 58 9.77 21.83 -37.61
CA LEU A 58 9.01 22.84 -38.37
C LEU A 58 9.67 24.22 -38.32
N ASP A 59 10.45 24.50 -37.26
CA ASP A 59 11.27 25.69 -37.15
C ASP A 59 12.39 25.81 -38.22
N ARG A 60 12.74 24.70 -38.85
CA ARG A 60 13.80 24.66 -39.89
C ARG A 60 13.31 25.01 -41.29
N GLN A 61 12.01 25.16 -41.53
CA GLN A 61 11.49 25.72 -42.75
C GLN A 61 11.43 27.26 -42.68
N LYS A 62 12.54 27.89 -42.32
CA LYS A 62 12.73 29.33 -42.50
C LYS A 62 12.97 29.63 -43.98
N GLY A 63 11.94 29.99 -44.67
CA GLY A 63 12.00 30.62 -45.97
C GLY A 63 11.05 31.82 -45.99
N GLY A 64 11.62 33.03 -45.82
CA GLY A 64 10.86 34.28 -46.08
C GLY A 64 10.76 35.22 -44.89
N ILE A 65 11.29 36.39 -45.05
CA ILE A 65 11.18 37.54 -44.17
C ILE A 65 9.68 37.86 -43.94
N GLY A 66 9.17 37.70 -42.70
CA GLY A 66 7.91 38.33 -42.28
C GLY A 66 6.67 37.47 -42.12
N LEU A 67 6.72 36.13 -42.36
CA LEU A 67 5.57 35.25 -42.09
C LEU A 67 5.88 34.37 -40.87
N ARG A 68 5.26 34.73 -39.71
CA ARG A 68 5.06 33.73 -38.64
C ARG A 68 4.29 32.56 -39.26
N GLY A 69 4.92 31.42 -39.40
CA GLY A 69 4.33 30.25 -39.99
C GLY A 69 3.06 29.84 -39.23
N ALA A 70 1.99 29.47 -39.94
CA ALA A 70 0.74 28.98 -39.35
C ALA A 70 0.95 27.84 -38.37
N GLY A 71 2.12 27.14 -38.39
CA GLY A 71 2.53 26.10 -37.47
C GLY A 71 2.94 26.55 -36.08
N GLU A 72 3.47 27.80 -35.91
CA GLU A 72 3.83 28.33 -34.57
C GLU A 72 2.57 28.65 -33.76
N THR A 73 1.59 29.28 -34.41
CA THR A 73 0.31 29.63 -33.73
C THR A 73 -0.48 28.38 -33.34
N GLN A 74 -0.44 27.33 -34.13
CA GLN A 74 -1.10 26.04 -33.84
C GLN A 74 -0.45 25.34 -32.63
N LEU A 75 0.88 25.32 -32.57
CA LEU A 75 1.62 24.72 -31.46
C LEU A 75 1.35 25.47 -30.15
N GLU A 76 1.41 26.79 -30.16
CA GLU A 76 1.13 27.62 -28.99
C GLU A 76 -0.32 27.43 -28.52
N LEU A 77 -1.28 27.32 -29.42
CA LEU A 77 -2.67 27.03 -29.11
C LEU A 77 -2.80 25.65 -28.45
N ASP A 78 -2.19 24.61 -29.04
CA ASP A 78 -2.24 23.24 -28.52
C ASP A 78 -1.59 23.16 -27.14
N GLN A 79 -0.45 23.82 -26.94
CA GLN A 79 0.23 23.88 -25.63
C GLN A 79 -0.64 24.59 -24.57
N ARG A 80 -1.30 25.69 -24.94
CA ARG A 80 -2.21 26.40 -24.05
C ARG A 80 -3.41 25.54 -23.66
N MET A 81 -4.08 24.92 -24.64
CA MET A 81 -5.23 24.05 -24.39
C MET A 81 -4.85 22.86 -23.50
N LEU A 82 -3.69 22.27 -23.74
CA LEU A 82 -3.16 21.17 -22.92
C LEU A 82 -2.87 21.65 -21.50
N GLY A 83 -2.24 22.82 -21.34
CA GLY A 83 -1.96 23.43 -20.05
C GLY A 83 -3.22 23.76 -19.25
N GLU A 84 -4.27 24.27 -19.91
CA GLU A 84 -5.58 24.51 -19.28
C GLU A 84 -6.23 23.21 -18.79
N ARG A 85 -6.16 22.15 -19.60
CA ARG A 85 -6.71 20.84 -19.25
C ARG A 85 -5.93 20.20 -18.08
N ILE A 86 -4.61 20.29 -18.07
CA ILE A 86 -3.77 19.85 -16.95
C ILE A 86 -4.21 20.55 -15.65
N LYS A 87 -4.28 21.89 -15.65
CA LYS A 87 -4.72 22.67 -14.49
C LYS A 87 -6.12 22.31 -14.02
N ALA A 88 -7.04 22.06 -14.93
CA ALA A 88 -8.41 21.65 -14.60
C ALA A 88 -8.44 20.29 -13.93
N THR A 89 -7.67 19.31 -14.44
CA THR A 89 -7.57 17.97 -13.88
C THR A 89 -6.88 17.97 -12.53
N GLU A 90 -5.82 18.76 -12.35
CA GLU A 90 -5.14 18.96 -11.05
C GLU A 90 -6.08 19.54 -9.98
N ARG A 91 -6.92 20.53 -10.33
CA ARG A 91 -7.92 21.09 -9.41
C ARG A 91 -8.94 20.03 -8.96
N LYS A 92 -9.39 19.16 -9.87
CA LYS A 92 -10.32 18.07 -9.53
C LYS A 92 -9.64 17.06 -8.58
N LEU A 93 -8.39 16.68 -8.85
CA LEU A 93 -7.60 15.79 -7.98
C LEU A 93 -7.40 16.39 -6.59
N GLN A 94 -7.11 17.69 -6.48
CA GLN A 94 -7.00 18.36 -5.18
C GLN A 94 -8.31 18.29 -4.37
N GLN A 95 -9.48 18.40 -5.01
CA GLN A 95 -10.76 18.25 -4.33
C GLN A 95 -10.98 16.83 -3.80
N VAL A 96 -10.61 15.81 -4.59
CA VAL A 96 -10.67 14.40 -4.16
C VAL A 96 -9.69 14.14 -3.00
N GLY A 97 -8.46 14.66 -3.09
CA GLY A 97 -7.46 14.55 -2.04
C GLY A 97 -7.90 15.12 -0.69
N LYS A 98 -8.63 16.26 -0.68
CA LYS A 98 -9.21 16.83 0.55
C LYS A 98 -10.21 15.86 1.21
N ARG A 99 -11.03 15.16 0.45
CA ARG A 99 -11.99 14.17 0.97
C ARG A 99 -11.25 12.96 1.58
N ARG A 100 -10.18 12.49 0.94
CA ARG A 100 -9.33 11.41 1.48
C ARG A 100 -8.66 11.81 2.79
N ALA A 101 -8.12 13.02 2.87
CA ALA A 101 -7.51 13.52 4.10
C ALA A 101 -8.47 13.52 5.29
N LEU A 102 -9.76 13.81 5.06
CA LEU A 102 -10.79 13.69 6.10
C LEU A 102 -11.00 12.24 6.55
N GLY A 103 -11.00 11.29 5.60
CA GLY A 103 -11.09 9.86 5.91
C GLY A 103 -9.89 9.36 6.73
N ARG A 104 -8.68 9.79 6.37
CA ARG A 104 -7.43 9.48 7.10
C ARG A 104 -7.49 9.99 8.55
N ARG A 105 -7.85 11.25 8.77
CA ARG A 105 -8.03 11.83 10.11
C ARG A 105 -9.04 11.06 10.97
N ARG A 106 -10.07 10.46 10.36
CA ARG A 106 -11.01 9.59 11.09
C ARG A 106 -10.33 8.29 11.55
N ARG A 107 -9.51 7.64 10.69
CA ARG A 107 -8.74 6.45 11.05
C ARG A 107 -7.74 6.75 12.17
N GLU A 108 -6.99 7.85 12.06
CA GLU A 108 -6.08 8.33 13.10
C GLU A 108 -6.79 8.52 14.45
N ARG A 109 -8.01 9.11 14.45
CA ARG A 109 -8.80 9.28 15.68
C ARG A 109 -9.32 7.96 16.24
N SER A 110 -9.65 6.99 15.40
CA SER A 110 -10.10 5.66 15.85
C SER A 110 -8.94 4.76 16.28
N LYS A 111 -7.69 5.20 16.12
CA LYS A 111 -6.48 4.41 16.39
C LYS A 111 -6.49 3.02 15.71
N THR A 112 -7.20 2.89 14.58
CA THR A 112 -7.22 1.65 13.81
C THR A 112 -5.98 1.60 12.94
N PRO A 113 -5.05 0.67 13.17
CA PRO A 113 -3.82 0.57 12.39
C PRO A 113 -4.10 0.31 10.92
N THR A 114 -3.29 0.92 10.05
CA THR A 114 -3.34 0.70 8.60
C THR A 114 -2.10 -0.06 8.16
N VAL A 115 -2.33 -1.21 7.51
CA VAL A 115 -1.29 -2.08 6.96
C VAL A 115 -1.37 -2.04 5.44
N SER A 116 -0.30 -1.59 4.77
CA SER A 116 -0.29 -1.47 3.31
C SER A 116 0.56 -2.55 2.65
N LEU A 117 0.01 -3.21 1.63
CA LEU A 117 0.74 -4.14 0.78
C LEU A 117 1.57 -3.36 -0.24
N VAL A 118 2.87 -3.56 -0.25
CA VAL A 118 3.80 -2.98 -1.23
C VAL A 118 4.60 -4.09 -1.90
N GLY A 119 5.15 -3.83 -3.07
CA GLY A 119 5.97 -4.81 -3.78
C GLY A 119 5.78 -4.74 -5.29
N TYR A 120 6.58 -5.52 -5.99
CA TYR A 120 6.61 -5.53 -7.44
C TYR A 120 5.28 -5.98 -8.06
N THR A 121 5.02 -5.59 -9.34
CA THR A 121 3.87 -6.13 -10.08
C THR A 121 3.97 -7.63 -10.17
N ASN A 122 2.83 -8.30 -10.08
CA ASN A 122 2.72 -9.76 -10.10
C ASN A 122 3.42 -10.51 -8.95
N ALA A 123 3.75 -9.84 -7.84
CA ALA A 123 4.22 -10.52 -6.62
C ALA A 123 3.09 -11.24 -5.85
N GLY A 124 1.84 -11.06 -6.27
CA GLY A 124 0.67 -11.69 -5.66
C GLY A 124 0.02 -10.86 -4.53
N LYS A 125 0.23 -9.53 -4.48
CA LYS A 125 -0.36 -8.64 -3.47
C LYS A 125 -1.89 -8.73 -3.40
N SER A 126 -2.58 -8.59 -4.52
CA SER A 126 -4.05 -8.63 -4.60
C SER A 126 -4.60 -10.01 -4.28
N THR A 127 -3.88 -11.08 -4.64
CA THR A 127 -4.23 -12.46 -4.25
C THR A 127 -4.11 -12.63 -2.75
N LEU A 128 -3.02 -12.15 -2.15
CA LEU A 128 -2.81 -12.17 -0.71
C LEU A 128 -3.87 -11.34 0.03
N PHE A 129 -4.18 -10.14 -0.49
CA PHE A 129 -5.24 -9.28 0.04
C PHE A 129 -6.59 -10.00 0.07
N ASN A 130 -7.00 -10.62 -1.04
CA ASN A 130 -8.25 -11.36 -1.13
C ASN A 130 -8.29 -12.52 -0.13
N ARG A 131 -7.18 -13.25 -0.04
CA ARG A 131 -7.07 -14.41 0.86
C ARG A 131 -7.17 -14.02 2.33
N MET A 132 -6.56 -12.91 2.72
CA MET A 132 -6.59 -12.41 4.09
C MET A 132 -7.93 -11.79 4.48
N THR A 133 -8.61 -11.12 3.53
CA THR A 133 -9.83 -10.34 3.81
C THR A 133 -11.12 -11.03 3.38
N THR A 134 -11.06 -12.26 2.83
CA THR A 134 -12.20 -12.96 2.21
C THR A 134 -12.93 -12.10 1.16
N ALA A 135 -12.20 -11.16 0.54
CA ALA A 135 -12.72 -10.26 -0.46
C ALA A 135 -12.55 -10.85 -1.87
N ASP A 136 -13.39 -10.40 -2.79
CA ASP A 136 -13.39 -10.83 -4.20
C ASP A 136 -12.87 -9.67 -5.08
N VAL A 137 -11.64 -9.19 -4.80
CA VAL A 137 -10.97 -8.21 -5.66
C VAL A 137 -10.35 -8.96 -6.84
N LEU A 138 -10.51 -8.43 -8.04
CA LEU A 138 -9.93 -9.01 -9.26
C LEU A 138 -8.42 -9.20 -9.10
N SER A 139 -8.03 -10.43 -8.80
CA SER A 139 -6.63 -10.88 -8.86
C SER A 139 -6.43 -11.57 -10.19
N GLU A 140 -5.95 -10.85 -11.19
CA GLU A 140 -5.57 -11.41 -12.48
C GLU A 140 -4.04 -11.54 -12.53
N ASP A 141 -3.56 -12.57 -13.20
CA ASP A 141 -2.12 -12.75 -13.49
C ASP A 141 -1.65 -11.77 -14.58
N LYS A 142 -1.95 -10.49 -14.38
CA LYS A 142 -1.67 -9.39 -15.29
C LYS A 142 -0.93 -8.27 -14.57
N LEU A 143 -0.06 -7.60 -15.30
CA LEU A 143 0.64 -6.41 -14.79
C LEU A 143 -0.39 -5.34 -14.38
N PHE A 144 -0.17 -4.74 -13.21
CA PHE A 144 -1.04 -3.70 -12.64
C PHE A 144 -2.51 -4.14 -12.52
N ALA A 145 -2.74 -5.32 -11.94
CA ALA A 145 -4.08 -5.79 -11.66
C ALA A 145 -4.87 -4.81 -10.79
N THR A 146 -4.19 -4.20 -9.79
CA THR A 146 -4.71 -3.15 -8.94
C THR A 146 -4.05 -1.82 -9.28
N LEU A 147 -4.84 -0.81 -9.64
CA LEU A 147 -4.41 0.57 -9.81
C LEU A 147 -4.98 1.45 -8.69
N ASP A 148 -6.26 1.29 -8.39
CA ASP A 148 -6.95 2.01 -7.33
C ASP A 148 -6.75 1.29 -5.98
N PRO A 149 -6.32 1.98 -4.92
CA PRO A 149 -6.14 1.35 -3.62
C PRO A 149 -7.47 0.78 -3.11
N THR A 150 -7.43 -0.47 -2.69
CA THR A 150 -8.59 -1.12 -2.07
C THR A 150 -8.31 -1.35 -0.60
N MET A 151 -9.22 -0.90 0.26
CA MET A 151 -9.10 -1.04 1.70
C MET A 151 -10.17 -1.96 2.25
N ARG A 152 -9.80 -2.86 3.18
CA ARG A 152 -10.73 -3.74 3.91
C ARG A 152 -10.30 -3.85 5.36
N ARG A 153 -11.29 -4.09 6.20
CA ARG A 153 -11.04 -4.38 7.61
C ARG A 153 -10.68 -5.85 7.76
N LEU A 154 -9.68 -6.11 8.56
CA LEU A 154 -9.17 -7.42 8.88
C LEU A 154 -9.07 -7.55 10.40
N GLN A 155 -9.54 -8.66 10.95
CA GLN A 155 -9.35 -8.98 12.36
C GLN A 155 -8.06 -9.74 12.53
N ILE A 156 -7.19 -9.24 13.42
CA ILE A 156 -5.92 -9.88 13.78
C ILE A 156 -5.94 -10.16 15.27
N ASP A 157 -5.64 -11.40 15.63
CA ASP A 157 -5.62 -11.82 17.02
C ASP A 157 -4.59 -10.99 17.80
N GLY A 158 -4.99 -10.53 18.98
CA GLY A 158 -4.16 -9.65 19.80
C GLY A 158 -4.19 -8.17 19.41
N VAL A 159 -4.32 -7.82 18.13
CA VAL A 159 -4.40 -6.43 17.63
C VAL A 159 -5.83 -5.92 17.58
N GLY A 160 -6.79 -6.78 17.21
CA GLY A 160 -8.15 -6.44 16.87
C GLY A 160 -8.31 -5.99 15.42
N GLU A 161 -9.12 -4.97 15.18
CA GLU A 161 -9.40 -4.49 13.82
C GLU A 161 -8.22 -3.69 13.27
N VAL A 162 -7.71 -4.09 12.10
CA VAL A 162 -6.75 -3.35 11.28
C VAL A 162 -7.35 -3.07 9.91
N VAL A 163 -6.89 -2.03 9.24
CA VAL A 163 -7.23 -1.75 7.83
C VAL A 163 -6.10 -2.28 6.95
N LEU A 164 -6.39 -3.29 6.14
CA LEU A 164 -5.47 -3.77 5.11
C LEU A 164 -5.74 -3.02 3.81
N ALA A 165 -4.67 -2.51 3.18
CA ALA A 165 -4.73 -1.78 1.91
C ALA A 165 -3.95 -2.51 0.83
N ASP A 166 -4.61 -2.86 -0.30
CA ASP A 166 -3.93 -3.29 -1.51
C ASP A 166 -3.57 -2.08 -2.35
N THR A 167 -2.33 -2.01 -2.81
CA THR A 167 -1.80 -0.87 -3.55
C THR A 167 -1.29 -1.26 -4.94
N VAL A 168 -1.02 -0.25 -5.77
CA VAL A 168 -0.44 -0.45 -7.09
C VAL A 168 0.92 -1.16 -7.00
N GLY A 169 1.15 -2.12 -7.91
CA GLY A 169 2.44 -2.79 -8.00
C GLY A 169 3.53 -1.90 -8.61
N PHE A 170 4.72 -1.94 -8.05
CA PHE A 170 5.88 -1.26 -8.62
C PHE A 170 6.45 -2.03 -9.81
N ILE A 171 7.10 -1.31 -10.70
CA ILE A 171 7.90 -1.87 -11.80
C ILE A 171 9.24 -1.16 -11.87
N SER A 172 10.26 -1.86 -12.41
CA SER A 172 11.57 -1.27 -12.60
C SER A 172 11.51 -0.01 -13.45
N ARG A 173 12.28 1.00 -13.04
CA ARG A 173 12.42 2.28 -13.75
C ARG A 173 11.06 2.92 -14.04
N LEU A 174 10.24 3.08 -13.00
CA LEU A 174 8.98 3.84 -13.13
C LEU A 174 9.33 5.28 -13.55
N PRO A 175 8.76 5.82 -14.64
CA PRO A 175 9.01 7.22 -15.00
C PRO A 175 8.55 8.16 -13.87
N HIS A 176 9.37 9.16 -13.50
CA HIS A 176 9.04 10.13 -12.45
C HIS A 176 7.69 10.83 -12.69
N SER A 177 7.33 11.08 -13.94
CA SER A 177 6.03 11.65 -14.29
C SER A 177 4.85 10.77 -13.88
N LEU A 178 5.04 9.44 -13.80
CA LEU A 178 4.04 8.51 -13.32
C LEU A 178 4.01 8.48 -11.78
N ILE A 179 5.17 8.55 -11.13
CA ILE A 179 5.24 8.64 -9.66
C ILE A 179 4.49 9.89 -9.18
N GLU A 180 4.71 11.05 -9.84
CA GLU A 180 3.96 12.27 -9.54
C GLU A 180 2.44 12.13 -9.76
N ALA A 181 2.04 11.48 -10.86
CA ALA A 181 0.63 11.29 -11.16
C ALA A 181 -0.07 10.37 -10.13
N PHE A 182 0.65 9.36 -9.61
CA PHE A 182 0.15 8.41 -8.61
C PHE A 182 0.52 8.78 -7.18
N LYS A 183 1.10 9.94 -6.95
CA LYS A 183 1.50 10.41 -5.62
C LYS A 183 0.37 10.28 -4.60
N ALA A 184 -0.85 10.62 -4.97
CA ALA A 184 -2.01 10.51 -4.08
C ALA A 184 -2.35 9.05 -3.69
N THR A 185 -2.10 8.09 -4.59
CA THR A 185 -2.23 6.65 -4.31
C THR A 185 -1.09 6.15 -3.43
N LEU A 186 0.12 6.66 -3.67
CA LEU A 186 1.31 6.35 -2.88
C LEU A 186 1.29 7.03 -1.49
N GLU A 187 0.53 8.13 -1.31
CA GLU A 187 0.29 8.75 0.00
C GLU A 187 -0.42 7.80 0.99
N GLU A 188 -1.20 6.83 0.54
CA GLU A 188 -1.77 5.80 1.41
C GLU A 188 -0.70 4.83 1.91
N VAL A 189 0.36 4.59 1.13
CA VAL A 189 1.52 3.82 1.57
C VAL A 189 2.32 4.62 2.60
N ALA A 190 2.60 5.89 2.32
CA ALA A 190 3.32 6.79 3.21
C ALA A 190 2.58 7.09 4.53
N GLY A 191 1.27 6.89 4.57
CA GLY A 191 0.44 7.06 5.76
C GLY A 191 0.10 5.75 6.47
N ALA A 192 0.74 4.63 6.13
CA ALA A 192 0.53 3.35 6.79
C ALA A 192 1.34 3.25 8.10
N ASP A 193 0.83 2.45 9.04
CA ASP A 193 1.54 2.13 10.28
C ASP A 193 2.51 0.95 10.10
N LEU A 194 2.24 0.11 9.08
CA LEU A 194 3.06 -1.06 8.74
C LEU A 194 3.00 -1.32 7.24
N LEU A 195 4.13 -1.68 6.65
CA LEU A 195 4.22 -2.16 5.27
C LEU A 195 4.41 -3.68 5.24
N LEU A 196 3.68 -4.36 4.36
CA LEU A 196 3.94 -5.75 3.97
C LEU A 196 4.61 -5.73 2.60
N HIS A 197 5.91 -5.91 2.57
CA HIS A 197 6.67 -5.97 1.32
C HIS A 197 6.57 -7.36 0.72
N VAL A 198 5.65 -7.54 -0.23
CA VAL A 198 5.37 -8.82 -0.88
C VAL A 198 6.32 -9.03 -2.04
N VAL A 199 7.07 -10.12 -1.98
CA VAL A 199 8.05 -10.55 -2.97
C VAL A 199 7.69 -11.92 -3.49
N ASP A 200 7.88 -12.16 -4.78
CA ASP A 200 7.78 -13.48 -5.38
C ASP A 200 9.00 -14.32 -4.98
N GLY A 201 8.81 -15.22 -4.01
CA GLY A 201 9.86 -16.06 -3.43
C GLY A 201 10.36 -17.16 -4.37
N ALA A 202 9.56 -17.56 -5.37
CA ALA A 202 9.95 -18.56 -6.37
C ALA A 202 10.77 -17.96 -7.53
N SER A 203 10.82 -16.63 -7.64
CA SER A 203 11.44 -15.98 -8.81
C SER A 203 12.88 -15.56 -8.56
N PRO A 204 13.82 -15.85 -9.46
CA PRO A 204 15.21 -15.38 -9.35
C PRO A 204 15.26 -13.84 -9.35
N GLY A 205 16.22 -13.26 -8.61
CA GLY A 205 16.45 -11.82 -8.55
C GLY A 205 15.51 -11.07 -7.60
N ALA A 206 15.03 -11.73 -6.54
CA ALA A 206 14.22 -11.12 -5.49
C ALA A 206 14.92 -9.93 -4.83
N ASP A 207 16.24 -10.01 -4.55
CA ASP A 207 17.03 -8.92 -3.96
C ASP A 207 17.02 -7.63 -4.81
N ALA A 208 17.16 -7.77 -6.12
CA ALA A 208 17.10 -6.62 -7.01
C ALA A 208 15.73 -5.93 -6.99
N ARG A 209 14.64 -6.72 -6.93
CA ARG A 209 13.28 -6.18 -6.83
C ARG A 209 13.02 -5.51 -5.49
N ILE A 210 13.53 -6.08 -4.40
CA ILE A 210 13.46 -5.45 -3.07
C ILE A 210 14.16 -4.11 -3.10
N SER A 211 15.38 -4.04 -3.65
CA SER A 211 16.13 -2.79 -3.76
C SER A 211 15.39 -1.75 -4.61
N GLU A 212 14.77 -2.14 -5.72
CA GLU A 212 13.96 -1.26 -6.55
C GLU A 212 12.72 -0.71 -5.81
N VAL A 213 12.04 -1.57 -5.05
CA VAL A 213 10.88 -1.15 -4.24
C VAL A 213 11.32 -0.19 -3.14
N ASN A 214 12.42 -0.48 -2.44
CA ASN A 214 12.96 0.39 -1.40
C ASN A 214 13.35 1.77 -1.95
N SER A 215 13.90 1.84 -3.18
CA SER A 215 14.19 3.12 -3.84
C SER A 215 12.92 3.96 -4.07
N VAL A 216 11.81 3.32 -4.41
CA VAL A 216 10.52 4.02 -4.57
C VAL A 216 9.94 4.42 -3.22
N LEU A 217 10.07 3.57 -2.19
CA LEU A 217 9.63 3.89 -0.83
C LEU A 217 10.39 5.09 -0.26
N ASP A 218 11.69 5.20 -0.55
CA ASP A 218 12.52 6.36 -0.20
C ASP A 218 12.03 7.64 -0.90
N GLU A 219 11.77 7.56 -2.21
CA GLU A 219 11.27 8.71 -3.00
C GLU A 219 9.92 9.27 -2.49
N ILE A 220 9.08 8.41 -1.91
CA ILE A 220 7.79 8.83 -1.34
C ILE A 220 7.84 9.09 0.18
N GLY A 221 9.03 8.97 0.81
CA GLY A 221 9.23 9.18 2.24
C GLY A 221 8.61 8.10 3.13
N ALA A 222 8.51 6.87 2.65
CA ALA A 222 7.93 5.72 3.34
C ALA A 222 8.96 4.69 3.82
N LEU A 223 10.26 4.97 3.65
CA LEU A 223 11.33 4.01 3.98
C LEU A 223 11.44 3.74 5.50
N GLU A 224 11.12 4.74 6.32
CA GLU A 224 11.17 4.65 7.79
C GLU A 224 9.99 3.88 8.40
N ILE A 225 8.97 3.54 7.61
CA ILE A 225 7.81 2.79 8.10
C ILE A 225 8.22 1.34 8.40
N PRO A 226 7.86 0.79 9.57
CA PRO A 226 8.10 -0.62 9.88
C PRO A 226 7.65 -1.52 8.72
N THR A 227 8.51 -2.45 8.32
CA THR A 227 8.24 -3.28 7.14
C THR A 227 8.45 -4.76 7.45
N VAL A 228 7.46 -5.58 7.17
CA VAL A 228 7.54 -7.04 7.21
C VAL A 228 7.75 -7.54 5.77
N LEU A 229 8.83 -8.28 5.55
CA LEU A 229 9.10 -8.94 4.27
C LEU A 229 8.24 -10.22 4.17
N VAL A 230 7.49 -10.35 3.07
CA VAL A 230 6.59 -11.48 2.80
C VAL A 230 7.04 -12.19 1.53
N LEU A 231 7.54 -13.41 1.68
CA LEU A 231 7.94 -14.27 0.56
C LEU A 231 6.72 -15.06 0.10
N ASN A 232 6.10 -14.60 -0.96
CA ASN A 232 4.88 -15.20 -1.51
C ASN A 232 5.22 -16.21 -2.63
N LYS A 233 4.23 -17.02 -3.02
CA LYS A 233 4.30 -18.08 -4.03
C LYS A 233 5.23 -19.23 -3.63
N MET A 234 5.31 -19.51 -2.34
CA MET A 234 6.15 -20.61 -1.84
C MET A 234 5.67 -21.99 -2.31
N ASP A 235 4.42 -22.09 -2.79
CA ASP A 235 3.89 -23.28 -3.48
C ASP A 235 4.59 -23.58 -4.81
N LEU A 236 5.29 -22.60 -5.41
CA LEU A 236 6.07 -22.74 -6.64
C LEU A 236 7.58 -22.81 -6.38
N ALA A 237 8.02 -22.60 -5.15
CA ALA A 237 9.43 -22.67 -4.80
C ALA A 237 9.88 -24.14 -4.83
N GLU A 238 10.70 -24.51 -5.81
CA GLU A 238 11.42 -25.77 -5.77
C GLU A 238 12.40 -25.73 -4.60
N ASP A 239 12.59 -26.89 -3.95
CA ASP A 239 13.53 -27.06 -2.82
C ASP A 239 14.99 -27.02 -3.31
N ASN A 240 15.34 -25.93 -3.99
CA ASN A 240 16.61 -25.73 -4.70
C ASN A 240 17.73 -25.34 -3.74
N GLY A 241 17.78 -25.84 -2.49
CA GLY A 241 18.96 -25.74 -1.61
C GLY A 241 19.69 -24.38 -1.59
N GLY A 242 19.04 -23.32 -2.03
CA GLY A 242 19.59 -21.98 -2.18
C GLY A 242 19.55 -21.22 -0.86
N GLU A 243 20.73 -20.89 -0.40
CA GLU A 243 21.00 -20.12 0.81
C GLU A 243 20.34 -18.71 0.82
N PRO A 244 20.51 -18.03 1.83
CA PRO A 244 19.90 -17.59 3.09
C PRO A 244 18.90 -16.43 2.93
N PHE A 245 18.31 -16.18 1.76
CA PHE A 245 17.19 -15.24 1.56
C PHE A 245 15.97 -15.66 2.39
N GLU A 246 15.88 -16.97 2.63
CA GLU A 246 14.83 -17.62 3.39
C GLU A 246 14.78 -17.23 4.88
N ALA A 247 15.88 -16.73 5.44
CA ALA A 247 15.97 -16.39 6.87
C ALA A 247 15.38 -15.01 7.22
N ARG A 248 14.95 -14.20 6.22
CA ARG A 248 14.61 -12.77 6.43
C ARG A 248 13.13 -12.43 6.31
N GLY A 249 12.25 -13.34 5.90
CA GLY A 249 10.86 -13.01 5.62
C GLY A 249 9.88 -14.11 6.03
N VAL A 250 8.60 -13.73 6.13
CA VAL A 250 7.51 -14.67 6.38
C VAL A 250 7.17 -15.36 5.06
N LYS A 251 7.27 -16.69 5.05
CA LYS A 251 6.95 -17.53 3.89
C LYS A 251 5.45 -17.74 3.80
N VAL A 252 4.86 -17.45 2.64
CA VAL A 252 3.42 -17.65 2.42
C VAL A 252 3.14 -18.17 1.02
N SER A 253 2.01 -18.83 0.87
CA SER A 253 1.35 -19.02 -0.42
C SER A 253 -0.03 -18.37 -0.37
N ALA A 254 -0.20 -17.28 -1.07
CA ALA A 254 -1.51 -16.63 -1.19
C ALA A 254 -2.53 -17.52 -1.91
N LEU A 255 -2.07 -18.49 -2.74
CA LEU A 255 -2.91 -19.42 -3.47
C LEU A 255 -3.44 -20.51 -2.55
N THR A 256 -2.58 -21.19 -1.79
CA THR A 256 -2.95 -22.31 -0.90
C THR A 256 -3.46 -21.82 0.45
N GLY A 257 -2.97 -20.70 0.94
CA GLY A 257 -3.24 -20.15 2.27
C GLY A 257 -2.20 -20.56 3.33
N GLU A 258 -1.15 -21.25 2.93
CA GLU A 258 -0.04 -21.65 3.81
C GLU A 258 0.72 -20.41 4.29
N GLY A 259 1.17 -20.41 5.56
CA GLY A 259 1.94 -19.32 6.17
C GLY A 259 1.12 -18.07 6.56
N LEU A 260 -0.22 -18.07 6.38
CA LEU A 260 -1.04 -16.88 6.69
C LEU A 260 -1.22 -16.65 8.20
N SER A 261 -1.19 -17.69 9.01
CA SER A 261 -1.20 -17.61 10.47
C SER A 261 0.07 -16.93 10.99
N GLU A 262 1.21 -17.36 10.48
CA GLU A 262 2.52 -16.78 10.77
C GLU A 262 2.61 -15.33 10.31
N LEU A 263 2.02 -15.00 9.15
CA LEU A 263 1.94 -13.62 8.67
C LEU A 263 1.09 -12.75 9.59
N LYS A 264 -0.07 -13.23 10.05
CA LYS A 264 -0.91 -12.50 11.00
C LYS A 264 -0.18 -12.25 12.32
N GLN A 265 0.57 -13.24 12.81
CA GLN A 265 1.39 -13.07 14.01
C GLN A 265 2.51 -12.04 13.78
N ALA A 266 3.22 -12.11 12.66
CA ALA A 266 4.26 -11.13 12.33
C ALA A 266 3.71 -9.69 12.20
N ILE A 267 2.48 -9.53 11.70
CA ILE A 267 1.80 -8.23 11.68
C ILE A 267 1.52 -7.74 13.11
N ALA A 268 1.02 -8.62 13.98
CA ALA A 268 0.74 -8.29 15.37
C ALA A 268 2.02 -7.84 16.10
N ASP A 269 3.11 -8.60 15.94
CA ASP A 269 4.41 -8.31 16.54
C ASP A 269 4.98 -6.97 16.03
N ALA A 270 4.89 -6.72 14.71
CA ALA A 270 5.41 -5.49 14.09
C ALA A 270 4.59 -4.24 14.47
N LEU A 271 3.29 -4.38 14.76
CA LEU A 271 2.47 -3.29 15.26
C LEU A 271 2.69 -2.99 16.75
N GLY A 272 3.65 -3.67 17.37
CA GLY A 272 4.02 -3.44 18.76
C GLY A 272 2.96 -3.89 19.77
N VAL A 273 2.07 -4.76 19.33
CA VAL A 273 1.08 -5.35 20.21
C VAL A 273 1.75 -6.51 20.95
N THR A 274 2.25 -6.24 22.12
CA THR A 274 2.55 -7.29 23.09
C THR A 274 1.31 -8.17 23.26
N ALA A 275 1.54 -9.47 23.45
CA ALA A 275 0.46 -10.43 23.75
C ALA A 275 -0.53 -9.80 24.74
N PRO A 276 -1.85 -10.06 24.59
CA PRO A 276 -2.82 -9.46 25.51
C PRO A 276 -2.37 -9.68 26.94
N THR A 277 -2.23 -8.59 27.68
CA THR A 277 -1.79 -8.64 29.07
C THR A 277 -3.02 -8.71 29.94
N GLU A 278 -3.06 -9.67 30.84
CA GLU A 278 -4.12 -9.75 31.82
C GLU A 278 -3.74 -8.94 33.06
N VAL A 279 -4.65 -8.08 33.47
CA VAL A 279 -4.47 -7.24 34.67
C VAL A 279 -5.61 -7.50 35.63
N LEU A 280 -5.27 -7.64 36.89
CA LEU A 280 -6.23 -7.67 37.99
C LEU A 280 -6.30 -6.29 38.62
N ILE A 281 -7.48 -5.69 38.65
CA ILE A 281 -7.73 -4.38 39.22
C ILE A 281 -8.56 -4.54 40.49
N ALA A 282 -8.18 -3.81 41.55
CA ALA A 282 -8.95 -3.81 42.77
C ALA A 282 -10.39 -3.29 42.51
N PRO A 283 -11.44 -3.89 43.12
CA PRO A 283 -12.84 -3.51 42.86
C PRO A 283 -13.14 -2.02 43.12
N GLU A 284 -12.39 -1.43 44.06
CA GLU A 284 -12.55 -0.02 44.46
C GLU A 284 -11.93 0.94 43.45
N ASP A 285 -11.03 0.46 42.55
CA ASP A 285 -10.33 1.30 41.57
C ASP A 285 -11.13 1.47 40.27
N GLY A 286 -12.32 1.97 40.38
CA GLY A 286 -13.19 2.31 39.25
C GLY A 286 -12.56 3.39 38.32
N ARG A 287 -11.60 4.17 38.82
CA ARG A 287 -10.92 5.22 38.05
C ARG A 287 -9.97 4.63 37.00
N THR A 288 -9.15 3.67 37.39
CA THR A 288 -8.24 2.95 36.47
C THR A 288 -9.05 2.17 35.46
N ARG A 289 -10.13 1.50 35.88
CA ARG A 289 -11.05 0.81 34.98
C ARG A 289 -11.63 1.75 33.93
N ALA A 290 -12.23 2.88 34.33
CA ALA A 290 -12.80 3.87 33.42
C ALA A 290 -11.74 4.44 32.44
N TRP A 291 -10.54 4.69 32.94
CA TRP A 291 -9.43 5.16 32.11
C TRP A 291 -9.03 4.15 31.03
N LEU A 292 -8.95 2.86 31.35
CA LEU A 292 -8.66 1.80 30.36
C LEU A 292 -9.74 1.66 29.29
N TYR A 293 -11.01 1.83 29.66
CA TYR A 293 -12.11 1.89 28.68
C TYR A 293 -12.01 3.12 27.78
N GLN A 294 -11.68 4.29 28.33
CA GLN A 294 -11.47 5.51 27.53
C GLN A 294 -10.31 5.39 26.53
N LEU A 295 -9.27 4.65 26.89
CA LEU A 295 -8.15 4.34 25.99
C LEU A 295 -8.52 3.32 24.92
N GLY A 296 -9.65 2.63 25.05
CA GLY A 296 -10.03 1.51 24.16
C GLY A 296 -9.08 0.31 24.29
N ALA A 297 -8.42 0.17 25.44
CA ALA A 297 -7.44 -0.87 25.69
C ALA A 297 -8.07 -2.21 26.12
N VAL A 298 -9.32 -2.20 26.58
CA VAL A 298 -10.01 -3.37 27.14
C VAL A 298 -10.53 -4.27 26.02
N LEU A 299 -10.11 -5.54 26.04
CA LEU A 299 -10.58 -6.59 25.14
C LEU A 299 -11.72 -7.39 25.78
N GLU A 300 -11.49 -7.84 27.01
CA GLU A 300 -12.42 -8.65 27.78
C GLU A 300 -12.34 -8.22 29.25
N GLU A 301 -13.44 -8.43 29.97
CA GLU A 301 -13.54 -8.17 31.41
C GLU A 301 -14.32 -9.28 32.06
N HIS A 302 -13.84 -9.79 33.20
CA HIS A 302 -14.58 -10.71 34.07
C HIS A 302 -14.19 -10.47 35.52
N THR A 303 -15.02 -10.96 36.42
CA THR A 303 -14.72 -10.90 37.85
C THR A 303 -13.98 -12.16 38.26
N ALA A 304 -12.80 -12.03 38.84
CA ALA A 304 -12.01 -13.14 39.37
C ALA A 304 -12.65 -13.70 40.65
N GLU A 305 -12.24 -14.92 41.04
CA GLU A 305 -12.77 -15.61 42.22
C GLU A 305 -12.52 -14.85 43.54
N ASP A 306 -11.47 -14.05 43.58
CA ASP A 306 -11.10 -13.17 44.73
C ASP A 306 -11.84 -11.83 44.75
N GLY A 307 -12.79 -11.61 43.84
CA GLY A 307 -13.59 -10.38 43.72
C GLY A 307 -12.90 -9.26 42.97
N ARG A 308 -11.67 -9.41 42.51
CA ARG A 308 -10.98 -8.45 41.64
C ARG A 308 -11.55 -8.48 40.23
N ILE A 309 -11.35 -7.38 39.53
CA ILE A 309 -11.75 -7.26 38.12
C ILE A 309 -10.56 -7.68 37.27
N ALA A 310 -10.68 -8.83 36.60
CA ALA A 310 -9.73 -9.28 35.63
C ALA A 310 -10.05 -8.66 34.26
N MET A 311 -9.11 -7.95 33.71
CA MET A 311 -9.23 -7.29 32.41
C MET A 311 -8.13 -7.76 31.48
N ARG A 312 -8.52 -8.24 30.32
CA ARG A 312 -7.59 -8.55 29.25
C ARG A 312 -7.41 -7.31 28.39
N LEU A 313 -6.19 -6.81 28.37
CA LEU A 313 -5.88 -5.52 27.78
C LEU A 313 -5.04 -5.67 26.52
N ARG A 314 -5.31 -4.79 25.56
CA ARG A 314 -4.35 -4.42 24.55
C ARG A 314 -3.47 -3.33 25.12
N ALA A 315 -2.25 -3.64 25.48
CA ALA A 315 -1.34 -2.72 26.13
C ALA A 315 -0.05 -2.58 25.30
N ASP A 316 0.32 -1.34 24.98
CA ASP A 316 1.66 -1.03 24.50
C ASP A 316 2.65 -1.04 25.68
N PRO A 317 3.97 -1.10 25.42
CA PRO A 317 4.96 -1.11 26.50
C PRO A 317 4.83 0.05 27.49
N VAL A 318 4.43 1.24 27.01
CA VAL A 318 4.25 2.44 27.81
C VAL A 318 3.04 2.31 28.74
N LEU A 319 1.96 1.73 28.23
CA LEU A 319 0.77 1.46 29.05
C LEU A 319 1.06 0.40 30.11
N ILE A 320 1.81 -0.66 29.76
CA ILE A 320 2.24 -1.71 30.69
C ILE A 320 3.08 -1.08 31.82
N GLU A 321 4.06 -0.27 31.49
CA GLU A 321 4.92 0.40 32.48
C GLU A 321 4.10 1.30 33.41
N ARG A 322 3.13 2.03 32.88
CA ARG A 322 2.20 2.85 33.70
C ARG A 322 1.31 2.02 34.60
N LEU A 323 0.82 0.87 34.12
CA LEU A 323 0.00 -0.03 34.93
C LEU A 323 0.82 -0.69 36.05
N GLN A 324 2.08 -1.04 35.77
CA GLN A 324 3.02 -1.56 36.78
C GLN A 324 3.28 -0.57 37.93
N ALA A 325 3.22 0.71 37.61
CA ALA A 325 3.42 1.76 38.63
C ALA A 325 2.21 1.98 39.56
N LEU A 326 1.04 1.38 39.24
CA LEU A 326 -0.19 1.51 40.03
C LEU A 326 -0.26 0.43 41.10
N PRO A 327 -0.40 0.78 42.40
CA PRO A 327 -0.44 -0.22 43.47
C PRO A 327 -1.69 -1.08 43.49
N THR A 328 -2.73 -0.66 42.79
CA THR A 328 -4.05 -1.34 42.71
C THR A 328 -4.15 -2.33 41.53
N VAL A 329 -3.09 -2.44 40.71
CA VAL A 329 -3.04 -3.25 39.51
C VAL A 329 -1.99 -4.35 39.65
N LEU A 330 -2.37 -5.58 39.37
CA LEU A 330 -1.44 -6.69 39.27
C LEU A 330 -1.43 -7.20 37.81
N LEU A 331 -0.24 -7.25 37.22
CA LEU A 331 -0.05 -7.84 35.91
C LEU A 331 0.11 -9.37 36.05
N GLN A 332 -0.65 -10.12 35.29
CA GLN A 332 -0.43 -11.54 35.11
C GLN A 332 0.06 -11.81 33.69
N PRO A 333 1.09 -12.65 33.50
CA PRO A 333 1.43 -13.14 32.15
C PRO A 333 0.20 -13.90 31.64
N ALA A 334 -0.24 -13.58 30.42
CA ALA A 334 -1.35 -14.29 29.80
C ALA A 334 -1.03 -15.78 29.71
N GLU A 335 -1.80 -16.61 30.35
CA GLU A 335 -1.71 -18.06 30.14
C GLU A 335 -2.13 -18.36 28.68
N PRO A 336 -1.40 -19.28 28.00
CA PRO A 336 -1.80 -19.71 26.68
C PRO A 336 -3.20 -20.34 26.80
N VAL A 337 -4.13 -19.90 25.96
CA VAL A 337 -5.51 -20.39 25.89
C VAL A 337 -5.51 -21.91 25.86
N HIS A 338 -5.88 -22.54 26.96
CA HIS A 338 -6.14 -23.97 27.01
C HIS A 338 -7.23 -24.28 25.98
N LYS A 339 -6.88 -25.05 24.96
CA LYS A 339 -7.83 -25.66 24.04
C LYS A 339 -8.91 -26.34 24.89
N LEU A 340 -10.13 -25.81 24.82
CA LEU A 340 -11.31 -26.53 25.30
C LEU A 340 -11.30 -27.89 24.64
N SER A 341 -11.15 -28.93 25.45
CA SER A 341 -11.33 -30.31 25.05
C SER A 341 -12.70 -30.45 24.39
N PRO A 342 -12.81 -31.18 23.26
CA PRO A 342 -14.13 -31.47 22.72
C PRO A 342 -14.87 -32.34 23.75
N LEU A 343 -16.03 -31.86 24.19
CA LEU A 343 -16.98 -32.62 24.97
C LEU A 343 -17.29 -33.90 24.19
N ALA A 344 -16.87 -35.03 24.78
CA ALA A 344 -17.35 -36.35 24.40
C ALA A 344 -18.86 -36.40 24.69
N ASN A 345 -19.64 -36.55 23.63
CA ASN A 345 -20.77 -37.50 23.54
C ASN A 345 -21.26 -37.55 22.10
#